data_607aad44346954d58679aac548d9b6db
#
_entry.id   607aad44346954d58679aac548d9b6db
#
_cell.length_a   1.000
_cell.length_b   1.000
_cell.length_c   1.000
_cell.angle_alpha   90.00
_cell.angle_beta   90.00
_cell.angle_gamma   90.00
#
_symmetry.space_group_name_H-M   'P 1'
#
loop_
_entity.id
_entity.type
_entity.pdbx_description
1 polymer ?
#
loop_
_entity_poly.entity_id
_entity_poly.type
_entity_poly.pdbx_seq_one_letter_code
_entity_poly.pdbx_strand_id
1 'polypeptide(L)'
;MKSPATMLAVAVLALGSVQGLDGDTPPHPLPDNSHSQVNASPITTEPPSSPVNVGDPAPDFSYEAGDHHWHTLHDLTAQGSVLLVFAPDDDQLVTLENERDAMLQRGILPVAVLDRRDGATRSAVNRLHLHYTVVADYHAVIAEQFNLIEAPGTPVVPAWFVVDRSGTVRGMHRTGLPRADFRSLATRALGLPDDGVPLPAAAH
;
A
#
# COMPACT_ATOMS: atom_id res chain seq x y z
N MET A 1 20.85 -32.93 -30.35
CA MET A 1 21.98 -32.03 -29.99
C MET A 1 21.92 -31.79 -28.49
N LYS A 2 23.07 -31.96 -27.82
CA LYS A 2 23.22 -32.17 -26.37
C LYS A 2 23.05 -30.91 -25.54
N SER A 3 22.28 -30.99 -24.43
CA SER A 3 22.34 -30.06 -23.30
C SER A 3 23.64 -30.19 -22.52
N PRO A 4 24.12 -29.12 -21.88
CA PRO A 4 24.91 -29.29 -20.67
C PRO A 4 24.16 -28.82 -19.43
N ALA A 5 24.14 -29.73 -18.46
CA ALA A 5 23.78 -29.45 -17.05
C ALA A 5 24.92 -28.67 -16.39
N THR A 6 24.59 -27.66 -15.59
CA THR A 6 25.56 -26.98 -14.73
C THR A 6 25.20 -27.26 -13.27
N MET A 7 26.17 -27.89 -12.59
CA MET A 7 26.14 -28.30 -11.21
C MET A 7 26.11 -27.11 -10.22
N LEU A 8 25.31 -27.29 -9.19
CA LEU A 8 25.25 -26.46 -7.99
C LEU A 8 26.35 -26.93 -7.00
N ALA A 9 27.22 -26.03 -6.57
CA ALA A 9 28.18 -26.29 -5.50
C ALA A 9 27.62 -25.77 -4.16
N VAL A 10 27.44 -26.69 -3.21
CA VAL A 10 27.12 -26.42 -1.82
C VAL A 10 28.43 -26.22 -1.07
N ALA A 11 28.64 -25.08 -0.43
CA ALA A 11 29.72 -24.85 0.51
C ALA A 11 29.17 -24.85 1.95
N VAL A 12 29.52 -25.91 2.67
CA VAL A 12 29.38 -26.05 4.11
C VAL A 12 30.63 -25.46 4.75
N LEU A 13 30.50 -24.52 5.68
CA LEU A 13 31.60 -24.06 6.51
C LEU A 13 31.27 -24.21 8.00
N ALA A 14 32.23 -24.86 8.65
CA ALA A 14 32.20 -25.49 9.94
C ALA A 14 32.29 -24.51 11.12
N LEU A 15 31.81 -25.07 12.26
CA LEU A 15 31.95 -24.58 13.63
C LEU A 15 33.41 -24.24 14.01
N GLY A 16 33.57 -23.12 14.71
CA GLY A 16 34.74 -22.82 15.53
C GLY A 16 34.33 -22.52 16.97
N SER A 17 34.49 -23.52 17.82
CA SER A 17 34.43 -23.36 19.27
C SER A 17 35.72 -22.75 19.77
N VAL A 18 35.64 -21.67 20.58
CA VAL A 18 36.77 -21.20 21.41
C VAL A 18 36.31 -21.20 22.88
N GLN A 19 36.96 -22.07 23.64
CA GLN A 19 36.87 -22.16 25.11
C GLN A 19 37.87 -21.17 25.76
N GLY A 20 37.39 -20.55 26.82
CA GLY A 20 38.13 -20.35 28.07
C GLY A 20 39.18 -19.27 28.11
N LEU A 21 38.96 -18.40 29.08
CA LEU A 21 39.99 -18.02 30.06
C LEU A 21 39.30 -17.23 31.19
N ASP A 22 39.34 -17.87 32.39
CA ASP A 22 39.02 -17.25 33.67
C ASP A 22 39.98 -16.08 33.92
N GLY A 23 39.44 -14.92 34.18
CA GLY A 23 40.15 -13.73 34.60
C GLY A 23 39.37 -13.04 35.70
N ASP A 24 39.75 -13.37 36.93
CA ASP A 24 39.30 -12.78 38.19
C ASP A 24 39.67 -11.27 38.17
N THR A 25 38.70 -10.40 37.95
CA THR A 25 38.85 -8.94 37.99
C THR A 25 37.89 -8.39 39.06
N PRO A 26 38.38 -7.64 40.07
CA PRO A 26 37.54 -7.10 41.13
C PRO A 26 36.50 -6.11 40.58
N PRO A 27 35.33 -5.99 41.23
CA PRO A 27 34.26 -5.15 40.74
C PRO A 27 34.63 -3.67 40.83
N HIS A 28 34.74 -3.04 39.66
CA HIS A 28 34.74 -1.58 39.56
C HIS A 28 33.36 -1.05 39.93
N PRO A 29 33.27 0.03 40.73
CA PRO A 29 32.02 0.70 40.99
C PRO A 29 31.48 1.28 39.69
N LEU A 30 30.24 0.87 39.36
CA LEU A 30 29.51 1.38 38.21
C LEU A 30 29.33 2.90 38.34
N PRO A 31 29.60 3.69 37.30
CA PRO A 31 29.23 5.09 37.30
C PRO A 31 27.70 5.20 37.37
N ASP A 32 27.26 6.06 38.26
CA ASP A 32 25.86 6.41 38.48
C ASP A 32 25.34 7.11 37.22
N ASN A 33 24.75 6.30 36.31
CA ASN A 33 24.08 6.77 35.10
C ASN A 33 22.68 7.27 35.45
N SER A 34 22.63 8.37 36.22
CA SER A 34 21.45 9.23 36.24
C SER A 34 21.29 9.92 34.87
N HIS A 35 21.13 9.11 33.82
CA HIS A 35 20.74 9.63 32.54
C HIS A 35 19.31 10.04 32.63
N SER A 36 19.10 11.34 32.57
CA SER A 36 17.84 11.99 32.26
C SER A 36 17.05 11.12 31.27
N GLN A 37 15.97 10.52 31.75
CA GLN A 37 14.95 9.96 30.88
C GLN A 37 14.41 11.13 30.07
N VAL A 38 14.95 11.24 28.84
CA VAL A 38 14.24 11.99 27.81
C VAL A 38 12.95 11.21 27.62
N ASN A 39 11.87 11.71 28.21
CA ASN A 39 10.52 11.27 27.90
C ASN A 39 10.32 11.54 26.40
N ALA A 40 10.72 10.59 25.57
CA ALA A 40 10.17 10.45 24.24
C ALA A 40 8.70 10.14 24.48
N SER A 41 7.85 11.16 24.47
CA SER A 41 6.42 10.96 24.35
C SER A 41 6.20 10.04 23.17
N PRO A 42 5.52 8.89 23.32
CA PRO A 42 5.12 8.12 22.18
C PRO A 42 4.32 9.07 21.30
N ILE A 43 4.71 9.18 20.04
CA ILE A 43 3.84 9.81 19.03
C ILE A 43 2.65 8.88 18.94
N THR A 44 1.69 9.09 19.83
CA THR A 44 0.36 8.48 19.72
C THR A 44 -0.25 9.16 18.51
N THR A 45 -0.08 8.57 17.35
CA THR A 45 -0.94 8.89 16.21
C THR A 45 -2.30 8.34 16.59
N GLU A 46 -3.04 9.13 17.33
CA GLU A 46 -4.46 8.87 17.60
C GLU A 46 -5.12 8.79 16.22
N PRO A 47 -5.82 7.68 15.91
CA PRO A 47 -6.51 7.56 14.64
C PRO A 47 -7.42 8.78 14.48
N PRO A 48 -7.57 9.34 13.28
CA PRO A 48 -8.36 10.53 13.07
C PRO A 48 -9.77 10.28 13.60
N SER A 49 -10.13 10.97 14.66
CA SER A 49 -11.44 10.87 15.33
C SER A 49 -12.60 11.33 14.44
N SER A 50 -12.30 11.89 13.28
CA SER A 50 -13.26 12.35 12.29
C SER A 50 -13.05 11.63 10.95
N PRO A 51 -14.14 11.23 10.27
CA PRO A 51 -14.03 10.60 8.95
C PRO A 51 -13.39 11.56 7.94
N VAL A 52 -12.50 11.02 7.12
CA VAL A 52 -11.85 11.75 6.02
C VAL A 52 -12.90 12.23 5.03
N ASN A 53 -12.91 13.51 4.66
CA ASN A 53 -13.87 14.10 3.74
C ASN A 53 -13.18 14.75 2.53
N VAL A 54 -13.98 15.15 1.55
CA VAL A 54 -13.48 15.96 0.44
C VAL A 54 -12.97 17.30 0.96
N GLY A 55 -11.74 17.65 0.59
CA GLY A 55 -11.03 18.84 1.06
C GLY A 55 -10.05 18.57 2.19
N ASP A 56 -10.15 17.45 2.88
CA ASP A 56 -9.20 17.06 3.93
C ASP A 56 -7.89 16.52 3.34
N PRO A 57 -6.77 16.61 4.06
CA PRO A 57 -5.57 15.87 3.71
C PRO A 57 -5.86 14.36 3.82
N ALA A 58 -5.42 13.59 2.82
CA ALA A 58 -5.50 12.13 2.89
C ALA A 58 -4.52 11.61 3.95
N PRO A 59 -4.91 10.60 4.77
CA PRO A 59 -3.98 9.92 5.65
C PRO A 59 -2.79 9.36 4.86
N ASP A 60 -1.58 9.63 5.32
CA ASP A 60 -0.39 9.04 4.73
C ASP A 60 -0.19 7.62 5.28
N PHE A 61 0.15 6.69 4.43
CA PHE A 61 0.43 5.30 4.79
C PHE A 61 1.65 4.79 4.05
N SER A 62 2.28 3.77 4.61
CA SER A 62 3.42 3.10 3.98
C SER A 62 3.02 1.70 3.54
N TYR A 63 3.58 1.25 2.41
CA TYR A 63 3.38 -0.09 1.87
C TYR A 63 4.66 -0.61 1.24
N GLU A 64 4.85 -1.93 1.25
CA GLU A 64 5.94 -2.58 0.53
C GLU A 64 5.50 -2.84 -0.92
N ALA A 65 6.25 -2.30 -1.88
CA ALA A 65 6.00 -2.53 -3.29
C ALA A 65 6.66 -3.84 -3.78
N GLY A 66 6.40 -4.21 -5.04
CA GLY A 66 6.95 -5.43 -5.66
C GLY A 66 8.47 -5.43 -5.80
N ASP A 67 9.13 -4.29 -5.66
CA ASP A 67 10.59 -4.10 -5.63
C ASP A 67 11.20 -4.30 -4.22
N HIS A 68 10.39 -4.68 -3.23
CA HIS A 68 10.76 -4.82 -1.82
C HIS A 68 11.22 -3.53 -1.13
N HIS A 69 10.86 -2.36 -1.68
CA HIS A 69 11.06 -1.08 -1.03
C HIS A 69 9.75 -0.56 -0.41
N TRP A 70 9.92 0.17 0.69
CA TRP A 70 8.82 0.87 1.31
C TRP A 70 8.55 2.18 0.60
N HIS A 71 7.30 2.39 0.25
CA HIS A 71 6.77 3.58 -0.37
C HIS A 71 5.65 4.16 0.49
N THR A 72 5.34 5.43 0.29
CA THR A 72 4.24 6.12 0.99
C THR A 72 3.19 6.62 -0.01
N LEU A 73 2.01 7.00 0.49
CA LEU A 73 1.05 7.72 -0.34
C LEU A 73 1.65 9.02 -0.86
N HIS A 74 2.49 9.69 -0.05
CA HIS A 74 3.19 10.90 -0.47
C HIS A 74 4.09 10.66 -1.69
N ASP A 75 4.80 9.54 -1.77
CA ASP A 75 5.63 9.19 -2.93
C ASP A 75 4.78 8.99 -4.20
N LEU A 76 3.57 8.46 -4.06
CA LEU A 76 2.62 8.33 -5.17
C LEU A 76 2.10 9.69 -5.61
N THR A 77 1.68 10.54 -4.67
CA THR A 77 1.14 11.87 -4.99
C THR A 77 2.19 12.79 -5.61
N ALA A 78 3.47 12.60 -5.32
CA ALA A 78 4.57 13.30 -6.01
C ALA A 78 4.65 12.94 -7.51
N GLN A 79 4.22 11.73 -7.90
CA GLN A 79 4.22 11.27 -9.28
C GLN A 79 2.95 11.70 -10.04
N GLY A 80 1.78 11.69 -9.36
CA GLY A 80 0.49 12.00 -10.00
C GLY A 80 -0.62 12.14 -8.97
N SER A 81 -1.83 12.42 -9.44
CA SER A 81 -3.02 12.24 -8.60
C SER A 81 -3.28 10.74 -8.42
N VAL A 82 -3.84 10.33 -7.29
CA VAL A 82 -4.01 8.91 -6.95
C VAL A 82 -5.50 8.58 -6.85
N LEU A 83 -5.93 7.52 -7.51
CA LEU A 83 -7.21 6.88 -7.28
C LEU A 83 -7.00 5.67 -6.36
N LEU A 84 -7.37 5.79 -5.09
CA LEU A 84 -7.38 4.69 -4.12
C LEU A 84 -8.70 3.93 -4.20
N VAL A 85 -8.65 2.61 -4.34
CA VAL A 85 -9.83 1.74 -4.38
C VAL A 85 -9.66 0.66 -3.31
N PHE A 86 -10.54 0.68 -2.30
CA PHE A 86 -10.50 -0.23 -1.15
C PHE A 86 -11.45 -1.41 -1.35
N ALA A 87 -10.98 -2.60 -1.01
CA ALA A 87 -11.71 -3.86 -1.06
C ALA A 87 -12.42 -4.14 -2.39
N PRO A 88 -11.79 -3.91 -3.57
CA PRO A 88 -12.39 -4.27 -4.85
C PRO A 88 -12.48 -5.79 -5.01
N ASP A 89 -13.50 -6.25 -5.73
CA ASP A 89 -13.57 -7.62 -6.23
C ASP A 89 -12.67 -7.82 -7.47
N ASP A 90 -12.57 -9.06 -7.96
CA ASP A 90 -11.70 -9.39 -9.07
C ASP A 90 -12.14 -8.72 -10.40
N ASP A 91 -13.44 -8.54 -10.62
CA ASP A 91 -13.97 -7.86 -11.82
C ASP A 91 -13.61 -6.36 -11.80
N GLN A 92 -13.65 -5.75 -10.62
CA GLN A 92 -13.26 -4.36 -10.42
C GLN A 92 -11.75 -4.16 -10.58
N LEU A 93 -10.93 -5.12 -10.12
CA LEU A 93 -9.48 -5.12 -10.36
C LEU A 93 -9.16 -5.17 -11.86
N VAL A 94 -9.84 -6.03 -12.62
CA VAL A 94 -9.69 -6.12 -14.08
C VAL A 94 -10.18 -4.83 -14.76
N THR A 95 -11.26 -4.23 -14.28
CA THR A 95 -11.75 -2.95 -14.81
C THR A 95 -10.71 -1.83 -14.61
N LEU A 96 -10.10 -1.74 -13.42
CA LEU A 96 -9.02 -0.80 -13.16
C LEU A 96 -7.83 -1.01 -14.10
N GLU A 97 -7.44 -2.28 -14.38
CA GLU A 97 -6.38 -2.59 -15.33
C GLU A 97 -6.73 -2.13 -16.75
N ASN A 98 -7.95 -2.38 -17.21
CA ASN A 98 -8.40 -1.98 -18.54
C ASN A 98 -8.42 -0.46 -18.71
N GLU A 99 -8.68 0.31 -17.64
CA GLU A 99 -8.74 1.77 -17.65
C GLU A 99 -7.40 2.42 -17.29
N ARG A 100 -6.40 1.63 -16.84
CA ARG A 100 -5.11 2.11 -16.31
C ARG A 100 -4.40 3.07 -17.25
N ASP A 101 -4.18 2.68 -18.50
CA ASP A 101 -3.41 3.50 -19.44
C ASP A 101 -4.08 4.85 -19.71
N ALA A 102 -5.41 4.86 -19.80
CA ALA A 102 -6.17 6.09 -19.97
C ALA A 102 -6.13 6.97 -18.71
N MET A 103 -6.02 6.41 -17.51
CA MET A 103 -5.79 7.14 -16.27
C MET A 103 -4.37 7.70 -16.20
N LEU A 104 -3.37 6.88 -16.50
CA LEU A 104 -1.96 7.30 -16.52
C LEU A 104 -1.70 8.47 -17.49
N GLN A 105 -2.33 8.47 -18.67
CA GLN A 105 -2.26 9.57 -19.62
C GLN A 105 -2.79 10.90 -19.06
N ARG A 106 -3.62 10.85 -18.03
CA ARG A 106 -4.15 12.03 -17.31
C ARG A 106 -3.39 12.32 -16.01
N GLY A 107 -2.30 11.61 -15.75
CA GLY A 107 -1.53 11.73 -14.51
C GLY A 107 -2.29 11.22 -13.29
N ILE A 108 -3.18 10.21 -13.47
CA ILE A 108 -3.91 9.54 -12.40
C ILE A 108 -3.34 8.14 -12.22
N LEU A 109 -2.84 7.84 -11.03
CA LEU A 109 -2.28 6.55 -10.64
C LEU A 109 -3.38 5.70 -9.98
N PRO A 110 -3.82 4.57 -10.56
CA PRO A 110 -4.71 3.65 -9.87
C PRO A 110 -3.95 2.87 -8.80
N VAL A 111 -4.57 2.72 -7.63
CA VAL A 111 -4.05 1.94 -6.50
C VAL A 111 -5.20 1.15 -5.89
N ALA A 112 -5.08 -0.17 -5.82
CA ALA A 112 -6.02 -1.03 -5.11
C ALA A 112 -5.46 -1.41 -3.74
N VAL A 113 -6.29 -1.32 -2.70
CA VAL A 113 -5.97 -1.73 -1.33
C VAL A 113 -6.84 -2.94 -0.98
N LEU A 114 -6.21 -4.10 -0.81
CA LEU A 114 -6.89 -5.38 -0.60
C LEU A 114 -6.78 -5.81 0.86
N ASP A 115 -7.88 -6.20 1.47
CA ASP A 115 -7.98 -6.81 2.80
C ASP A 115 -7.49 -8.28 2.80
N ARG A 116 -6.43 -8.57 2.05
CA ARG A 116 -5.87 -9.90 1.82
C ARG A 116 -4.41 -9.95 2.26
N ARG A 117 -3.96 -11.17 2.66
CA ARG A 117 -2.55 -11.42 2.95
C ARG A 117 -1.69 -11.26 1.69
N ASP A 118 -0.44 -10.88 1.86
CA ASP A 118 0.53 -10.66 0.77
C ASP A 118 0.57 -11.78 -0.26
N GLY A 119 0.57 -13.04 0.17
CA GLY A 119 0.57 -14.19 -0.73
C GLY A 119 -0.69 -14.27 -1.61
N ALA A 120 -1.86 -13.98 -1.05
CA ALA A 120 -3.12 -13.96 -1.78
C ALA A 120 -3.19 -12.73 -2.72
N THR A 121 -2.68 -11.59 -2.27
CA THR A 121 -2.57 -10.37 -3.10
C THR A 121 -1.65 -10.61 -4.29
N ARG A 122 -0.44 -11.16 -4.09
CA ARG A 122 0.47 -11.53 -5.19
C ARG A 122 -0.15 -12.54 -6.15
N SER A 123 -0.88 -13.53 -5.63
CA SER A 123 -1.61 -14.49 -6.49
C SER A 123 -2.66 -13.81 -7.35
N ALA A 124 -3.40 -12.84 -6.81
CA ALA A 124 -4.40 -12.09 -7.58
C ALA A 124 -3.73 -11.23 -8.66
N VAL A 125 -2.66 -10.49 -8.31
CA VAL A 125 -1.87 -9.69 -9.25
C VAL A 125 -1.38 -10.52 -10.44
N ASN A 126 -0.79 -11.69 -10.17
CA ASN A 126 -0.26 -12.57 -11.21
C ASN A 126 -1.39 -13.19 -12.06
N ARG A 127 -2.46 -13.67 -11.44
CA ARG A 127 -3.58 -14.33 -12.12
C ARG A 127 -4.36 -13.37 -13.01
N LEU A 128 -4.56 -12.13 -12.56
CA LEU A 128 -5.33 -11.11 -13.28
C LEU A 128 -4.42 -10.22 -14.15
N HIS A 129 -3.10 -10.46 -14.18
CA HIS A 129 -2.13 -9.67 -14.94
C HIS A 129 -2.22 -8.17 -14.65
N LEU A 130 -2.28 -7.79 -13.36
CA LEU A 130 -2.38 -6.39 -12.96
C LEU A 130 -1.01 -5.70 -13.03
N HIS A 131 -0.95 -4.51 -13.62
CA HIS A 131 0.28 -3.72 -13.83
C HIS A 131 0.22 -2.35 -13.13
N TYR A 132 -0.67 -2.17 -12.17
CA TYR A 132 -0.73 -1.01 -11.31
C TYR A 132 -0.45 -1.39 -9.86
N THR A 133 -0.31 -0.41 -8.98
CA THR A 133 0.00 -0.64 -7.57
C THR A 133 -1.15 -1.35 -6.86
N VAL A 134 -0.86 -2.52 -6.28
CA VAL A 134 -1.79 -3.27 -5.43
C VAL A 134 -1.16 -3.46 -4.06
N VAL A 135 -1.83 -2.97 -3.03
CA VAL A 135 -1.38 -2.98 -1.64
C VAL A 135 -2.14 -4.05 -0.86
N ALA A 136 -1.42 -4.87 -0.09
CA ALA A 136 -2.00 -5.82 0.85
C ALA A 136 -2.21 -5.13 2.20
N ASP A 137 -3.46 -5.06 2.67
CA ASP A 137 -3.85 -4.46 3.96
C ASP A 137 -4.61 -5.48 4.82
N TYR A 138 -4.00 -6.66 5.02
CA TYR A 138 -4.64 -7.79 5.73
C TYR A 138 -5.12 -7.44 7.14
N HIS A 139 -4.45 -6.53 7.82
CA HIS A 139 -4.84 -6.06 9.15
C HIS A 139 -5.73 -4.83 9.13
N ALA A 140 -6.14 -4.39 7.95
CA ALA A 140 -7.01 -3.24 7.71
C ALA A 140 -6.48 -1.92 8.32
N VAL A 141 -5.15 -1.80 8.49
CA VAL A 141 -4.50 -0.62 9.10
C VAL A 141 -4.70 0.62 8.24
N ILE A 142 -4.55 0.46 6.91
CA ILE A 142 -4.78 1.57 5.97
C ILE A 142 -6.29 1.88 5.91
N ALA A 143 -7.13 0.84 5.81
CA ALA A 143 -8.58 1.02 5.78
C ALA A 143 -9.12 1.72 7.04
N GLU A 144 -8.55 1.43 8.23
CA GLU A 144 -8.90 2.10 9.48
C GLU A 144 -8.57 3.59 9.45
N GLN A 145 -7.42 3.99 8.91
CA GLN A 145 -7.04 5.40 8.75
C GLN A 145 -8.03 6.17 7.86
N PHE A 146 -8.67 5.50 6.89
CA PHE A 146 -9.70 6.05 6.03
C PHE A 146 -11.12 5.89 6.60
N ASN A 147 -11.27 5.40 7.85
CA ASN A 147 -12.55 5.13 8.52
C ASN A 147 -13.46 4.18 7.70
N LEU A 148 -12.88 3.10 7.18
CA LEU A 148 -13.57 2.08 6.40
C LEU A 148 -13.84 0.79 7.19
N ILE A 149 -13.62 0.82 8.50
CA ILE A 149 -13.93 -0.26 9.44
C ILE A 149 -15.04 0.22 10.36
N GLU A 150 -16.20 -0.43 10.31
CA GLU A 150 -17.36 -0.07 11.15
C GLU A 150 -17.19 -0.54 12.58
N ALA A 151 -16.57 -1.70 12.78
CA ALA A 151 -16.25 -2.27 14.09
C ALA A 151 -15.06 -3.21 13.98
N PRO A 152 -14.29 -3.44 15.07
CA PRO A 152 -13.18 -4.38 15.06
C PRO A 152 -13.60 -5.78 14.56
N GLY A 153 -12.88 -6.29 13.55
CA GLY A 153 -13.14 -7.60 12.95
C GLY A 153 -14.27 -7.63 11.90
N THR A 154 -14.84 -6.49 11.55
CA THR A 154 -15.76 -6.41 10.39
C THR A 154 -14.96 -6.28 9.09
N PRO A 155 -15.54 -6.72 7.94
CA PRO A 155 -14.93 -6.51 6.64
C PRO A 155 -14.70 -5.02 6.34
N VAL A 156 -13.68 -4.73 5.55
CA VAL A 156 -13.44 -3.39 5.00
C VAL A 156 -14.62 -2.97 4.13
N VAL A 157 -15.15 -1.78 4.38
CA VAL A 157 -16.22 -1.21 3.54
C VAL A 157 -15.65 -0.85 2.17
N PRO A 158 -16.19 -1.38 1.05
CA PRO A 158 -15.74 -1.01 -0.28
C PRO A 158 -15.92 0.50 -0.52
N ALA A 159 -14.82 1.16 -0.90
CA ALA A 159 -14.77 2.61 -1.03
C ALA A 159 -13.74 3.04 -2.07
N TRP A 160 -13.87 4.28 -2.55
CA TRP A 160 -12.82 4.91 -3.34
C TRP A 160 -12.57 6.34 -2.89
N PHE A 161 -11.33 6.78 -3.10
CA PHE A 161 -10.87 8.15 -2.84
C PHE A 161 -10.02 8.62 -4.01
N VAL A 162 -10.18 9.87 -4.39
CA VAL A 162 -9.30 10.55 -5.35
C VAL A 162 -8.49 11.59 -4.57
N VAL A 163 -7.18 11.42 -4.58
CA VAL A 163 -6.23 12.30 -3.89
C VAL A 163 -5.42 13.03 -4.95
N ASP A 164 -5.35 14.33 -4.87
CA ASP A 164 -4.54 15.13 -5.80
C ASP A 164 -3.04 15.14 -5.40
N ARG A 165 -2.24 15.78 -6.24
CA ARG A 165 -0.78 15.90 -6.01
C ARG A 165 -0.40 16.65 -4.73
N SER A 166 -1.29 17.41 -4.15
CA SER A 166 -1.07 18.08 -2.85
C SER A 166 -1.38 17.20 -1.66
N GLY A 167 -1.84 15.95 -1.89
CA GLY A 167 -2.29 15.03 -0.85
C GLY A 167 -3.72 15.33 -0.36
N THR A 168 -4.49 16.16 -1.07
CA THR A 168 -5.85 16.52 -0.68
C THR A 168 -6.87 15.61 -1.35
N VAL A 169 -7.86 15.13 -0.59
CA VAL A 169 -8.99 14.34 -1.10
C VAL A 169 -9.90 15.23 -1.95
N ARG A 170 -10.07 14.89 -3.23
CA ARG A 170 -10.90 15.64 -4.20
C ARG A 170 -12.24 14.97 -4.48
N GLY A 171 -12.35 13.68 -4.20
CA GLY A 171 -13.58 12.93 -4.34
C GLY A 171 -13.52 11.65 -3.54
N MET A 172 -14.67 11.16 -3.10
CA MET A 172 -14.75 9.91 -2.36
C MET A 172 -16.16 9.32 -2.39
N HIS A 173 -16.25 8.01 -2.12
CA HIS A 173 -17.50 7.31 -1.87
C HIS A 173 -17.23 6.11 -0.98
N ARG A 174 -18.07 5.88 0.05
CA ARG A 174 -17.83 4.86 1.09
C ARG A 174 -18.78 3.69 1.09
N THR A 175 -19.75 3.65 0.21
CA THR A 175 -20.82 2.64 0.27
C THR A 175 -20.89 1.76 -0.96
N GLY A 176 -19.76 1.52 -1.58
CA GLY A 176 -19.64 0.65 -2.75
C GLY A 176 -18.69 1.17 -3.81
N LEU A 177 -18.39 0.30 -4.76
CA LEU A 177 -17.53 0.62 -5.88
C LEU A 177 -18.32 0.57 -7.19
N PRO A 178 -17.99 1.44 -8.17
CA PRO A 178 -18.57 1.33 -9.49
C PRO A 178 -18.12 0.01 -10.16
N ARG A 179 -18.92 -0.51 -11.07
CA ARG A 179 -18.53 -1.67 -11.89
C ARG A 179 -17.67 -1.29 -13.09
N ALA A 180 -17.70 -0.02 -13.48
CA ALA A 180 -16.96 0.56 -14.59
C ALA A 180 -16.81 2.06 -14.37
N ASP A 181 -16.07 2.74 -15.26
CA ASP A 181 -15.90 4.20 -15.30
C ASP A 181 -15.08 4.80 -14.14
N PHE A 182 -14.13 4.05 -13.59
CA PHE A 182 -13.19 4.56 -12.58
C PHE A 182 -12.43 5.78 -13.10
N ARG A 183 -12.04 5.77 -14.38
CA ARG A 183 -11.38 6.89 -15.04
C ARG A 183 -12.26 8.15 -15.03
N SER A 184 -13.50 8.05 -15.50
CA SER A 184 -14.43 9.20 -15.56
C SER A 184 -14.72 9.74 -14.17
N LEU A 185 -14.85 8.85 -13.17
CA LEU A 185 -15.02 9.21 -11.78
C LEU A 185 -13.83 10.02 -11.26
N ALA A 186 -12.61 9.53 -11.44
CA ALA A 186 -11.40 10.21 -10.99
C ALA A 186 -11.17 11.53 -11.73
N THR A 187 -11.37 11.53 -13.06
CA THR A 187 -11.27 12.74 -13.90
C THR A 187 -12.23 13.83 -13.42
N ARG A 188 -13.47 13.48 -13.13
CA ARG A 188 -14.50 14.42 -12.64
C ARG A 188 -14.16 14.95 -11.24
N ALA A 189 -13.70 14.08 -10.32
CA ALA A 189 -13.30 14.49 -8.98
C ALA A 189 -12.15 15.50 -9.00
N LEU A 190 -11.24 15.40 -9.98
CA LEU A 190 -10.11 16.30 -10.16
C LEU A 190 -10.47 17.55 -10.98
N GLY A 191 -11.70 17.67 -11.48
CA GLY A 191 -12.11 18.77 -12.36
C GLY A 191 -11.39 18.78 -13.71
N LEU A 192 -10.87 17.63 -14.16
CA LEU A 192 -10.24 17.47 -15.46
C LEU A 192 -11.29 17.30 -16.56
N PRO A 193 -11.03 17.74 -17.79
CA PRO A 193 -11.97 17.54 -18.90
C PRO A 193 -12.18 16.04 -19.16
N ASP A 194 -13.45 15.65 -19.29
CA ASP A 194 -13.82 14.30 -19.70
C ASP A 194 -13.89 14.29 -21.23
N ASP A 195 -12.84 13.79 -21.89
CA ASP A 195 -12.71 13.86 -23.35
C ASP A 195 -13.68 12.92 -24.09
N GLY A 196 -14.64 12.35 -23.39
CA GLY A 196 -15.71 11.56 -24.00
C GLY A 196 -15.24 10.36 -24.85
N VAL A 197 -13.98 9.92 -24.68
CA VAL A 197 -13.46 8.76 -25.41
C VAL A 197 -14.18 7.52 -24.90
N PRO A 198 -15.05 6.88 -25.73
CA PRO A 198 -15.70 5.64 -25.34
C PRO A 198 -14.64 4.60 -25.01
N LEU A 199 -14.83 3.85 -23.91
CA LEU A 199 -14.03 2.67 -23.63
C LEU A 199 -14.11 1.72 -24.84
N PRO A 200 -13.00 1.09 -25.26
CA PRO A 200 -13.06 0.05 -26.26
C PRO A 200 -14.02 -1.02 -25.74
N ALA A 201 -15.01 -1.37 -26.57
CA ALA A 201 -15.94 -2.44 -26.24
C ALA A 201 -15.15 -3.70 -25.90
N ALA A 202 -15.40 -4.27 -24.71
CA ALA A 202 -14.76 -5.50 -24.29
C ALA A 202 -14.96 -6.56 -25.39
N ALA A 203 -13.85 -7.03 -25.97
CA ALA A 203 -13.88 -8.14 -26.91
C ALA A 203 -14.30 -9.40 -26.13
N HIS A 204 -15.49 -9.91 -26.46
CA HIS A 204 -16.03 -11.18 -25.96
C HIS A 204 -15.31 -12.36 -26.56
#